data_29b2a8ffa39e92cfaa181b396c41f333
#
_entry.id   29b2a8ffa39e92cfaa181b396c41f333
#
_cell.length_a   1.000
_cell.length_b   1.000
_cell.length_c   1.000
_cell.angle_alpha   90.00
_cell.angle_beta   90.00
_cell.angle_gamma   90.00
#
_symmetry.space_group_name_H-M   'P 1'
#
loop_
_entity.id
_entity.type
_entity.pdbx_description
1 polymer ?
#
loop_
_entity_poly.entity_id
_entity_poly.type
_entity_poly.pdbx_seq_one_letter_code
_entity_poly.pdbx_strand_id
1 'polypeptide(L)'
;MCGIIGISAENNVAEEIYESLLMLQHRGQDAAGMVVCEPSGKLNSRKSKGYVRDVFQQNHMSNLQGNFGIGHVRYPTAGGIGKEFAQPMYVNTPYGISLAHNGNLTNSKKLAAELFHAERRHINTDSDSEVLLNIFALELSKQEAVFPKPKDFFAAVEKTHLRINGAYAVVALITGYGIVAFRDPLGIRPLTIGVRKGKNRNEYVVSSETALFSATGFKVLRDVEPGEAVFIDNSGKIFTQQLSLIHISEPTRRSSI
;
A
#
# COMPACT_ATOMS: atom_id res chain seq x y z
N MET A 1 11.96 -2.05 10.12
CA MET A 1 10.54 -1.87 9.72
C MET A 1 10.51 -1.32 8.30
N CYS A 2 9.64 -1.81 7.43
CA CYS A 2 9.56 -1.31 6.05
C CYS A 2 9.07 0.14 5.98
N GLY A 3 9.36 0.82 4.87
CA GLY A 3 8.79 2.12 4.51
C GLY A 3 7.91 1.97 3.28
N ILE A 4 6.71 2.55 3.30
CA ILE A 4 5.78 2.59 2.18
C ILE A 4 5.37 4.01 1.85
N ILE A 5 5.08 4.25 0.57
CA ILE A 5 4.57 5.51 0.06
C ILE A 5 3.62 5.27 -1.12
N GLY A 6 2.61 6.13 -1.24
CA GLY A 6 1.76 6.27 -2.41
C GLY A 6 1.58 7.74 -2.75
N ILE A 7 1.70 8.11 -4.01
CA ILE A 7 1.52 9.49 -4.50
C ILE A 7 0.53 9.51 -5.66
N SER A 8 -0.42 10.46 -5.61
CA SER A 8 -1.33 10.85 -6.68
C SER A 8 -1.10 12.30 -7.02
N ALA A 9 -0.61 12.60 -8.23
CA ALA A 9 -0.32 13.96 -8.68
C ALA A 9 -0.81 14.20 -10.13
N GLU A 10 -0.67 15.43 -10.61
CA GLU A 10 -0.98 15.79 -12.00
C GLU A 10 0.14 15.38 -12.97
N ASN A 11 1.38 15.44 -12.49
CA ASN A 11 2.58 15.14 -13.25
C ASN A 11 3.15 13.76 -12.90
N ASN A 12 4.25 13.39 -13.54
CA ASN A 12 4.98 12.16 -13.24
C ASN A 12 5.48 12.17 -11.79
N VAL A 13 5.16 11.10 -11.04
CA VAL A 13 5.48 10.97 -9.61
C VAL A 13 6.74 10.16 -9.33
N ALA A 14 7.40 9.62 -10.34
CA ALA A 14 8.52 8.70 -10.15
C ALA A 14 9.70 9.33 -9.40
N GLU A 15 10.05 10.57 -9.74
CA GLU A 15 11.13 11.32 -9.07
C GLU A 15 10.79 11.57 -7.60
N GLU A 16 9.57 12.02 -7.32
CA GLU A 16 9.12 12.29 -5.94
C GLU A 16 9.07 11.01 -5.10
N ILE A 17 8.66 9.88 -5.69
CA ILE A 17 8.70 8.58 -5.00
C ILE A 17 10.16 8.18 -4.74
N TYR A 18 11.06 8.36 -5.70
CA TYR A 18 12.49 8.07 -5.53
C TYR A 18 13.09 8.87 -4.37
N GLU A 19 12.90 10.18 -4.34
CA GLU A 19 13.37 11.06 -3.25
C GLU A 19 12.77 10.65 -1.91
N SER A 20 11.48 10.34 -1.89
CA SER A 20 10.80 9.87 -0.69
C SER A 20 11.34 8.53 -0.19
N LEU A 21 11.65 7.60 -1.09
CA LEU A 21 12.26 6.32 -0.73
C LEU A 21 13.68 6.48 -0.20
N LEU A 22 14.46 7.46 -0.70
CA LEU A 22 15.76 7.82 -0.11
C LEU A 22 15.61 8.29 1.34
N MET A 23 14.60 9.09 1.62
CA MET A 23 14.31 9.55 2.99
C MET A 23 13.80 8.40 3.88
N LEU A 24 13.08 7.45 3.33
CA LEU A 24 12.61 6.24 4.02
C LEU A 24 13.67 5.13 4.13
N GLN A 25 14.87 5.30 3.55
CA GLN A 25 15.90 4.27 3.47
C GLN A 25 16.33 3.72 4.84
N HIS A 26 16.26 4.53 5.90
CA HIS A 26 16.56 4.10 7.27
C HIS A 26 15.57 3.04 7.79
N ARG A 27 14.39 2.93 7.19
CA ARG A 27 13.39 1.90 7.54
C ARG A 27 13.64 0.56 6.85
N GLY A 28 14.37 0.55 5.74
CA GLY A 28 14.64 -0.69 5.01
C GLY A 28 15.79 -0.55 4.03
N GLN A 29 16.73 -1.52 4.08
CA GLN A 29 18.01 -1.48 3.34
C GLN A 29 18.26 -2.75 2.53
N ASP A 30 17.31 -3.71 2.51
CA ASP A 30 17.45 -4.99 1.82
C ASP A 30 17.05 -4.93 0.35
N ALA A 31 15.94 -4.26 0.08
CA ALA A 31 15.40 -4.10 -1.27
C ALA A 31 14.59 -2.80 -1.38
N ALA A 32 14.49 -2.28 -2.58
CA ALA A 32 13.64 -1.15 -2.92
C ALA A 32 12.82 -1.43 -4.19
N GLY A 33 11.66 -0.80 -4.30
CA GLY A 33 10.84 -0.92 -5.49
C GLY A 33 9.80 0.18 -5.61
N MET A 34 9.38 0.40 -6.85
CA MET A 34 8.37 1.38 -7.21
C MET A 34 7.54 0.84 -8.38
N VAL A 35 6.26 1.16 -8.37
CA VAL A 35 5.34 1.00 -9.50
C VAL A 35 4.65 2.33 -9.73
N VAL A 36 4.64 2.79 -10.97
CA VAL A 36 3.89 3.96 -11.41
C VAL A 36 2.91 3.59 -12.51
N CYS A 37 1.79 4.29 -12.57
CA CYS A 37 0.72 4.06 -13.54
C CYS A 37 0.52 5.31 -14.40
N GLU A 38 0.57 5.14 -15.70
CA GLU A 38 0.23 6.18 -16.68
C GLU A 38 -1.29 6.40 -16.71
N PRO A 39 -1.77 7.57 -17.17
CA PRO A 39 -3.20 7.80 -17.41
C PRO A 39 -3.84 6.78 -18.37
N SER A 40 -3.05 6.17 -19.25
CA SER A 40 -3.45 5.09 -20.15
C SER A 40 -3.76 3.77 -19.45
N GLY A 41 -3.39 3.63 -18.16
CA GLY A 41 -3.46 2.39 -17.39
C GLY A 41 -2.21 1.52 -17.53
N LYS A 42 -1.19 1.94 -18.27
CA LYS A 42 0.08 1.20 -18.37
C LYS A 42 0.85 1.32 -17.04
N LEU A 43 1.29 0.18 -16.54
CA LEU A 43 2.15 0.08 -15.35
C LEU A 43 3.62 0.03 -15.76
N ASN A 44 4.43 0.88 -15.16
CA ASN A 44 5.88 0.85 -15.25
C ASN A 44 6.44 0.55 -13.87
N SER A 45 7.32 -0.44 -13.77
CA SER A 45 7.83 -0.91 -12.47
C SER A 45 9.32 -1.16 -12.47
N ARG A 46 9.95 -0.91 -11.34
CA ARG A 46 11.32 -1.30 -11.03
C ARG A 46 11.41 -1.74 -9.58
N LYS A 47 11.99 -2.90 -9.34
CA LYS A 47 12.31 -3.38 -7.98
C LYS A 47 13.51 -4.32 -8.02
N SER A 48 14.33 -4.25 -6.99
CA SER A 48 15.49 -5.13 -6.84
C SER A 48 15.98 -5.12 -5.39
N LYS A 49 16.92 -6.02 -5.09
CA LYS A 49 17.75 -5.95 -3.86
C LYS A 49 18.67 -4.75 -3.95
N GLY A 50 18.98 -4.18 -2.79
CA GLY A 50 19.93 -3.08 -2.62
C GLY A 50 19.27 -1.79 -2.12
N TYR A 51 20.10 -0.79 -1.93
CA TYR A 51 19.68 0.54 -1.55
C TYR A 51 18.92 1.22 -2.70
N VAL A 52 18.10 2.21 -2.36
CA VAL A 52 17.31 2.99 -3.34
C VAL A 52 18.19 3.51 -4.50
N ARG A 53 19.37 4.05 -4.20
CA ARG A 53 20.30 4.55 -5.21
C ARG A 53 20.83 3.47 -6.17
N ASP A 54 20.97 2.25 -5.68
CA ASP A 54 21.47 1.13 -6.48
C ASP A 54 20.40 0.56 -7.40
N VAL A 55 19.15 0.55 -6.90
CA VAL A 55 17.98 0.02 -7.63
C VAL A 55 17.51 0.98 -8.72
N PHE A 56 17.51 2.29 -8.45
CA PHE A 56 16.99 3.31 -9.35
C PHE A 56 18.10 4.17 -9.93
N GLN A 57 18.68 3.71 -11.02
CA GLN A 57 19.65 4.45 -11.81
C GLN A 57 18.95 5.31 -12.87
N GLN A 58 19.65 6.27 -13.46
CA GLN A 58 19.08 7.23 -14.41
C GLN A 58 18.35 6.57 -15.59
N ASN A 59 18.93 5.51 -16.16
CA ASN A 59 18.32 4.73 -17.26
C ASN A 59 17.03 4.00 -16.83
N HIS A 60 16.86 3.71 -15.55
CA HIS A 60 15.62 3.13 -15.03
C HIS A 60 14.55 4.20 -14.83
N MET A 61 14.93 5.36 -14.29
CA MET A 61 14.02 6.45 -13.98
C MET A 61 13.34 7.03 -15.23
N SER A 62 14.04 7.09 -16.36
CA SER A 62 13.47 7.55 -17.64
C SER A 62 12.29 6.71 -18.13
N ASN A 63 12.22 5.43 -17.75
CA ASN A 63 11.15 4.51 -18.12
C ASN A 63 10.00 4.48 -17.10
N LEU A 64 10.15 5.12 -15.94
CA LEU A 64 9.14 5.15 -14.90
C LEU A 64 8.27 6.39 -15.08
N GLN A 65 7.24 6.26 -15.92
CA GLN A 65 6.30 7.33 -16.23
C GLN A 65 4.93 7.00 -15.67
N GLY A 66 4.32 7.94 -14.97
CA GLY A 66 2.98 7.80 -14.39
C GLY A 66 2.67 8.91 -13.40
N ASN A 67 1.41 9.24 -13.26
CA ASN A 67 0.90 10.27 -12.35
C ASN A 67 0.30 9.69 -11.04
N PHE A 68 0.29 8.36 -10.93
CA PHE A 68 0.02 7.60 -9.71
C PHE A 68 1.17 6.64 -9.50
N GLY A 69 1.58 6.47 -8.27
CA GLY A 69 2.63 5.51 -7.98
C GLY A 69 2.68 5.11 -6.52
N ILE A 70 3.26 3.94 -6.29
CA ILE A 70 3.56 3.43 -4.95
C ILE A 70 5.01 2.97 -4.87
N GLY A 71 5.60 3.12 -3.70
CA GLY A 71 6.99 2.73 -3.45
C GLY A 71 7.18 2.02 -2.13
N HIS A 72 8.26 1.26 -2.03
CA HIS A 72 8.60 0.45 -0.87
C HIS A 72 10.11 0.37 -0.65
N VAL A 73 10.55 0.46 0.61
CA VAL A 73 11.87 0.03 1.08
C VAL A 73 11.70 -1.11 2.09
N ARG A 74 12.40 -2.22 1.83
CA ARG A 74 12.25 -3.46 2.57
C ARG A 74 13.26 -3.56 3.70
N TYR A 75 12.77 -3.88 4.90
CA TYR A 75 13.55 -4.45 5.99
C TYR A 75 13.28 -5.96 6.04
N PRO A 76 14.28 -6.84 6.02
CA PRO A 76 14.07 -8.27 6.05
C PRO A 76 13.37 -8.68 7.36
N THR A 77 12.20 -9.30 7.21
CA THR A 77 11.40 -9.90 8.29
C THR A 77 11.28 -11.40 8.05
N ALA A 78 10.18 -12.03 8.44
CA ALA A 78 9.86 -13.38 8.05
C ALA A 78 9.76 -13.50 6.51
N GLY A 79 10.43 -14.47 5.92
CA GLY A 79 10.57 -14.66 4.48
C GLY A 79 12.05 -14.63 4.05
N GLY A 80 12.35 -15.20 2.90
CA GLY A 80 13.72 -15.35 2.38
C GLY A 80 14.42 -14.03 2.03
N ILE A 81 15.69 -14.15 1.67
CA ILE A 81 16.54 -13.05 1.20
C ILE A 81 16.65 -13.18 -0.33
N GLY A 82 15.66 -12.71 -1.08
CA GLY A 82 15.65 -12.80 -2.54
C GLY A 82 15.00 -11.57 -3.19
N LYS A 83 15.26 -11.37 -4.48
CA LYS A 83 14.62 -10.29 -5.28
C LYS A 83 13.11 -10.48 -5.42
N GLU A 84 12.64 -11.71 -5.29
CA GLU A 84 11.23 -12.11 -5.33
C GLU A 84 10.42 -11.50 -4.18
N PHE A 85 11.08 -11.18 -3.06
CA PHE A 85 10.46 -10.52 -1.90
C PHE A 85 10.44 -9.00 -2.00
N ALA A 86 11.05 -8.41 -3.04
CA ALA A 86 10.99 -6.97 -3.25
C ALA A 86 9.57 -6.54 -3.61
N GLN A 87 9.10 -5.49 -2.96
CA GLN A 87 7.79 -4.90 -3.19
C GLN A 87 7.93 -3.58 -3.99
N PRO A 88 6.85 -3.10 -4.65
CA PRO A 88 5.48 -3.62 -4.65
C PRO A 88 5.33 -4.98 -5.32
N MET A 89 4.40 -5.80 -4.80
CA MET A 89 3.97 -7.04 -5.44
C MET A 89 2.80 -6.78 -6.37
N TYR A 90 2.58 -7.65 -7.37
CA TYR A 90 1.57 -7.44 -8.42
C TYR A 90 0.73 -8.69 -8.66
N VAL A 91 -0.57 -8.49 -8.88
CA VAL A 91 -1.50 -9.46 -9.46
C VAL A 91 -2.30 -8.80 -10.58
N ASN A 92 -2.61 -9.57 -11.64
CA ASN A 92 -3.32 -9.04 -12.81
C ASN A 92 -4.84 -8.97 -12.63
N THR A 93 -5.41 -9.67 -11.66
CA THR A 93 -6.86 -9.80 -11.43
C THR A 93 -7.25 -9.46 -10.00
N PRO A 94 -8.37 -8.67 -9.81
CA PRO A 94 -9.06 -7.87 -10.81
C PRO A 94 -8.30 -6.56 -11.11
N TYR A 95 -8.46 -6.00 -12.30
CA TYR A 95 -7.98 -4.67 -12.73
C TYR A 95 -6.46 -4.43 -12.70
N GLY A 96 -5.62 -5.40 -12.34
CA GLY A 96 -4.20 -5.19 -12.08
C GLY A 96 -3.96 -4.39 -10.80
N ILE A 97 -3.46 -5.08 -9.75
CA ILE A 97 -3.21 -4.49 -8.44
C ILE A 97 -1.73 -4.60 -8.11
N SER A 98 -1.09 -3.49 -7.79
CA SER A 98 0.23 -3.45 -7.16
C SER A 98 0.09 -3.04 -5.71
N LEU A 99 0.78 -3.73 -4.78
CA LEU A 99 0.63 -3.51 -3.34
C LEU A 99 1.98 -3.46 -2.63
N ALA A 100 2.13 -2.48 -1.75
CA ALA A 100 3.22 -2.35 -0.80
C ALA A 100 2.69 -2.42 0.64
N HIS A 101 3.36 -3.20 1.47
CA HIS A 101 2.96 -3.55 2.82
C HIS A 101 4.09 -3.28 3.82
N ASN A 102 3.77 -2.60 4.90
CA ASN A 102 4.62 -2.47 6.08
C ASN A 102 3.94 -3.15 7.26
N GLY A 103 4.44 -4.31 7.66
CA GLY A 103 3.87 -5.04 8.77
C GLY A 103 4.25 -6.50 8.81
N ASN A 104 3.42 -7.29 9.47
CA ASN A 104 3.53 -8.74 9.52
C ASN A 104 2.18 -9.38 9.80
N LEU A 105 1.81 -10.39 9.02
CA LEU A 105 0.62 -11.20 9.23
C LEU A 105 0.95 -12.48 10.01
N THR A 106 0.22 -12.72 11.09
CA THR A 106 0.43 -13.89 11.94
C THR A 106 -0.23 -15.16 11.40
N ASN A 107 -1.21 -15.02 10.51
CA ASN A 107 -1.96 -16.14 9.92
C ASN A 107 -1.67 -16.37 8.42
N SER A 108 -0.58 -15.81 7.87
CA SER A 108 -0.24 -15.89 6.44
C SER A 108 -0.16 -17.31 5.90
N LYS A 109 0.45 -18.25 6.63
CA LYS A 109 0.55 -19.66 6.21
C LYS A 109 -0.82 -20.32 6.03
N LYS A 110 -1.74 -20.10 6.99
CA LYS A 110 -3.11 -20.61 6.90
C LYS A 110 -3.83 -20.05 5.68
N LEU A 111 -3.73 -18.74 5.47
CA LEU A 111 -4.36 -18.06 4.34
C LEU A 111 -3.77 -18.47 3.00
N ALA A 112 -2.46 -18.71 2.91
CA ALA A 112 -1.83 -19.23 1.70
C ALA A 112 -2.38 -20.62 1.32
N ALA A 113 -2.54 -21.52 2.28
CA ALA A 113 -3.15 -22.82 2.06
C ALA A 113 -4.63 -22.71 1.60
N GLU A 114 -5.40 -21.81 2.22
CA GLU A 114 -6.78 -21.54 1.83
C GLU A 114 -6.86 -20.98 0.41
N LEU A 115 -6.03 -20.00 0.05
CA LEU A 115 -5.94 -19.45 -1.30
C LEU A 115 -5.64 -20.52 -2.34
N PHE A 116 -4.71 -21.42 -2.04
CA PHE A 116 -4.34 -22.50 -2.97
C PHE A 116 -5.45 -23.54 -3.14
N HIS A 117 -5.99 -24.06 -2.05
CA HIS A 117 -6.92 -25.21 -2.10
C HIS A 117 -8.36 -24.81 -2.43
N ALA A 118 -8.86 -23.72 -1.83
CA ALA A 118 -10.25 -23.29 -2.00
C ALA A 118 -10.44 -22.32 -3.16
N GLU A 119 -9.51 -21.38 -3.32
CA GLU A 119 -9.65 -20.28 -4.28
C GLU A 119 -8.82 -20.48 -5.56
N ARG A 120 -8.03 -21.57 -5.63
CA ARG A 120 -7.16 -21.93 -6.76
C ARG A 120 -6.18 -20.82 -7.16
N ARG A 121 -5.66 -20.07 -6.14
CA ARG A 121 -4.67 -19.03 -6.31
C ARG A 121 -3.31 -19.51 -5.84
N HIS A 122 -2.34 -19.51 -6.74
CA HIS A 122 -0.96 -19.84 -6.43
C HIS A 122 -0.27 -18.66 -5.73
N ILE A 123 0.45 -18.96 -4.64
CA ILE A 123 1.33 -18.02 -3.95
C ILE A 123 2.77 -18.46 -4.25
N ASN A 124 3.54 -17.59 -4.84
CA ASN A 124 4.88 -17.93 -5.36
C ASN A 124 5.98 -17.80 -4.31
N THR A 125 5.78 -17.00 -3.26
CA THR A 125 6.77 -16.73 -2.22
C THR A 125 6.22 -17.02 -0.83
N ASP A 126 7.11 -17.12 0.16
CA ASP A 126 6.73 -17.20 1.58
C ASP A 126 6.38 -15.83 2.18
N SER A 127 6.22 -14.79 1.35
CA SER A 127 5.91 -13.44 1.80
C SER A 127 4.44 -13.31 2.22
N ASP A 128 4.23 -12.82 3.43
CA ASP A 128 2.90 -12.44 3.91
C ASP A 128 2.27 -11.30 3.07
N SER A 129 3.09 -10.47 2.44
CA SER A 129 2.64 -9.39 1.53
C SER A 129 2.00 -9.94 0.26
N GLU A 130 2.50 -11.07 -0.29
CA GLU A 130 1.88 -11.73 -1.44
C GLU A 130 0.54 -12.35 -1.06
N VAL A 131 0.46 -12.95 0.13
CA VAL A 131 -0.78 -13.48 0.69
C VAL A 131 -1.81 -12.36 0.86
N LEU A 132 -1.41 -11.25 1.49
CA LEU A 132 -2.27 -10.09 1.70
C LEU A 132 -2.79 -9.52 0.37
N LEU A 133 -1.93 -9.34 -0.62
CA LEU A 133 -2.30 -8.90 -1.95
C LEU A 133 -3.37 -9.82 -2.58
N ASN A 134 -3.17 -11.14 -2.50
CA ASN A 134 -4.11 -12.11 -3.06
C ASN A 134 -5.45 -12.16 -2.31
N ILE A 135 -5.46 -11.99 -0.98
CA ILE A 135 -6.69 -11.85 -0.19
C ILE A 135 -7.45 -10.58 -0.61
N PHE A 136 -6.77 -9.43 -0.67
CA PHE A 136 -7.40 -8.18 -1.08
C PHE A 136 -7.96 -8.27 -2.52
N ALA A 137 -7.18 -8.81 -3.46
CA ALA A 137 -7.61 -9.02 -4.83
C ALA A 137 -8.82 -9.95 -4.95
N LEU A 138 -8.85 -11.02 -4.14
CA LEU A 138 -9.98 -11.93 -4.07
C LEU A 138 -11.24 -11.23 -3.55
N GLU A 139 -11.12 -10.50 -2.44
CA GLU A 139 -12.28 -9.81 -1.86
C GLU A 139 -12.78 -8.68 -2.78
N LEU A 140 -11.89 -8.03 -3.52
CA LEU A 140 -12.27 -7.05 -4.55
C LEU A 140 -12.98 -7.72 -5.73
N SER A 141 -12.55 -8.91 -6.16
CA SER A 141 -13.21 -9.65 -7.26
C SER A 141 -14.62 -10.11 -6.91
N LYS A 142 -14.92 -10.30 -5.62
CA LYS A 142 -16.25 -10.68 -5.12
C LYS A 142 -17.25 -9.52 -5.10
N GLN A 143 -16.84 -8.29 -5.36
CA GLN A 143 -17.74 -7.13 -5.35
C GLN A 143 -18.66 -7.06 -6.58
N GLU A 144 -18.48 -7.92 -7.58
CA GLU A 144 -19.31 -8.06 -8.79
C GLU A 144 -19.55 -6.75 -9.57
N ALA A 145 -18.84 -5.68 -9.22
CA ALA A 145 -18.98 -4.39 -9.85
C ALA A 145 -18.16 -4.34 -11.15
N VAL A 146 -18.82 -4.19 -12.30
CA VAL A 146 -18.12 -4.00 -13.59
C VAL A 146 -17.28 -2.72 -13.58
N PHE A 147 -17.80 -1.67 -12.96
CA PHE A 147 -17.12 -0.39 -12.73
C PHE A 147 -17.14 -0.07 -11.24
N PRO A 148 -16.13 -0.50 -10.47
CA PRO A 148 -16.10 -0.32 -9.03
C PRO A 148 -16.07 1.17 -8.65
N LYS A 149 -16.84 1.48 -7.62
CA LYS A 149 -16.93 2.79 -6.98
C LYS A 149 -16.15 2.76 -5.65
N PRO A 150 -15.90 3.91 -5.01
CA PRO A 150 -15.20 3.94 -3.72
C PRO A 150 -15.73 2.95 -2.68
N LYS A 151 -17.04 2.77 -2.59
CA LYS A 151 -17.69 1.81 -1.67
C LYS A 151 -17.26 0.35 -1.91
N ASP A 152 -16.98 -0.03 -3.15
CA ASP A 152 -16.62 -1.41 -3.50
C ASP A 152 -15.17 -1.71 -3.06
N PHE A 153 -14.27 -0.72 -3.17
CA PHE A 153 -12.92 -0.82 -2.62
C PHE A 153 -12.95 -0.91 -1.09
N PHE A 154 -13.77 -0.11 -0.43
CA PHE A 154 -13.93 -0.14 1.03
C PHE A 154 -14.51 -1.47 1.50
N ALA A 155 -15.51 -2.01 0.82
CA ALA A 155 -16.07 -3.33 1.13
C ALA A 155 -15.03 -4.44 0.98
N ALA A 156 -14.16 -4.38 -0.05
CA ALA A 156 -13.06 -5.32 -0.22
C ALA A 156 -12.03 -5.21 0.92
N VAL A 157 -11.68 -4.00 1.36
CA VAL A 157 -10.78 -3.78 2.51
C VAL A 157 -11.41 -4.30 3.79
N GLU A 158 -12.70 -4.03 4.04
CA GLU A 158 -13.42 -4.54 5.21
C GLU A 158 -13.37 -6.07 5.28
N LYS A 159 -13.67 -6.76 4.19
CA LYS A 159 -13.56 -8.22 4.10
C LYS A 159 -12.13 -8.72 4.27
N THR A 160 -11.14 -7.96 3.79
CA THR A 160 -9.73 -8.25 4.01
C THR A 160 -9.38 -8.17 5.50
N HIS A 161 -9.80 -7.11 6.21
CA HIS A 161 -9.60 -6.97 7.67
C HIS A 161 -10.16 -8.15 8.47
N LEU A 162 -11.30 -8.70 8.07
CA LEU A 162 -11.92 -9.86 8.74
C LEU A 162 -11.13 -11.17 8.57
N ARG A 163 -10.27 -11.25 7.55
CA ARG A 163 -9.50 -12.47 7.23
C ARG A 163 -8.08 -12.45 7.75
N ILE A 164 -7.43 -11.29 7.69
CA ILE A 164 -6.01 -11.16 8.04
C ILE A 164 -5.83 -10.80 9.52
N ASN A 165 -4.82 -11.39 10.16
CA ASN A 165 -4.45 -11.10 11.53
C ASN A 165 -3.02 -10.57 11.57
N GLY A 166 -2.79 -9.48 12.30
CA GLY A 166 -1.47 -8.90 12.45
C GLY A 166 -1.48 -7.38 12.51
N ALA A 167 -0.31 -6.80 12.37
CA ALA A 167 -0.11 -5.36 12.31
C ALA A 167 0.33 -4.96 10.90
N TYR A 168 -0.40 -4.05 10.26
CA TYR A 168 -0.13 -3.69 8.87
C TYR A 168 -0.56 -2.26 8.52
N ALA A 169 0.22 -1.65 7.65
CA ALA A 169 -0.17 -0.50 6.85
C ALA A 169 0.07 -0.85 5.37
N VAL A 170 -0.84 -0.50 4.52
CA VAL A 170 -0.88 -0.91 3.11
C VAL A 170 -1.12 0.29 2.22
N VAL A 171 -0.42 0.33 1.10
CA VAL A 171 -0.76 1.16 -0.06
C VAL A 171 -0.87 0.25 -1.28
N ALA A 172 -1.98 0.34 -1.99
CA ALA A 172 -2.27 -0.45 -3.19
C ALA A 172 -2.64 0.48 -4.34
N LEU A 173 -2.00 0.30 -5.48
CA LEU A 173 -2.34 0.97 -6.73
C LEU A 173 -3.22 0.03 -7.55
N ILE A 174 -4.41 0.48 -7.92
CA ILE A 174 -5.37 -0.25 -8.76
C ILE A 174 -5.41 0.42 -10.11
N THR A 175 -5.00 -0.33 -11.14
CA THR A 175 -4.85 0.17 -12.50
C THR A 175 -6.16 0.76 -13.01
N GLY A 176 -6.12 2.00 -13.49
CA GLY A 176 -7.28 2.70 -14.03
C GLY A 176 -8.21 3.33 -12.98
N TYR A 177 -7.98 3.11 -11.67
CA TYR A 177 -8.85 3.62 -10.60
C TYR A 177 -8.16 4.57 -9.63
N GLY A 178 -6.95 4.26 -9.15
CA GLY A 178 -6.23 5.11 -8.21
C GLY A 178 -5.49 4.33 -7.11
N ILE A 179 -5.38 4.94 -5.93
CA ILE A 179 -4.65 4.40 -4.79
C ILE A 179 -5.63 4.11 -3.65
N VAL A 180 -5.59 2.87 -3.15
CA VAL A 180 -6.22 2.47 -1.89
C VAL A 180 -5.15 2.39 -0.81
N ALA A 181 -5.39 2.97 0.35
CA ALA A 181 -4.52 2.84 1.51
C ALA A 181 -5.35 2.46 2.73
N PHE A 182 -4.83 1.59 3.59
CA PHE A 182 -5.52 1.18 4.80
C PHE A 182 -4.57 0.75 5.90
N ARG A 183 -5.05 0.84 7.12
CA ARG A 183 -4.30 0.59 8.34
C ARG A 183 -4.97 -0.48 9.18
N ASP A 184 -4.17 -1.27 9.88
CA ASP A 184 -4.68 -2.31 10.79
C ASP A 184 -5.65 -1.75 11.83
N PRO A 185 -6.62 -2.58 12.29
CA PRO A 185 -7.65 -2.14 13.24
C PRO A 185 -7.13 -1.61 14.58
N LEU A 186 -5.91 -1.97 14.97
CA LEU A 186 -5.27 -1.49 16.20
C LEU A 186 -4.37 -0.26 15.96
N GLY A 187 -4.14 0.11 14.69
CA GLY A 187 -3.29 1.23 14.32
C GLY A 187 -1.82 1.07 14.73
N ILE A 188 -1.32 -0.17 14.76
CA ILE A 188 0.05 -0.46 15.20
C ILE A 188 1.09 0.10 14.22
N ARG A 189 0.80 0.03 12.91
CA ARG A 189 1.70 0.57 11.89
C ARG A 189 1.29 1.99 11.51
N PRO A 190 2.26 2.92 11.42
CA PRO A 190 1.94 4.30 11.06
C PRO A 190 1.57 4.42 9.57
N LEU A 191 0.62 5.31 9.31
CA LEU A 191 0.23 5.71 7.96
C LEU A 191 -0.38 7.10 8.04
N THR A 192 0.17 8.06 7.29
CA THR A 192 -0.22 9.48 7.33
C THR A 192 -0.53 9.97 5.94
N ILE A 193 -1.52 10.84 5.81
CA ILE A 193 -1.95 11.49 4.57
C ILE A 193 -1.35 12.89 4.53
N GLY A 194 -0.75 13.24 3.41
CA GLY A 194 -0.36 14.61 3.07
C GLY A 194 -1.12 15.12 1.86
N VAL A 195 -1.21 16.44 1.76
CA VAL A 195 -1.87 17.14 0.65
C VAL A 195 -1.05 18.34 0.22
N ARG A 196 -1.03 18.60 -1.09
CA ARG A 196 -0.58 19.86 -1.67
C ARG A 196 -1.53 20.31 -2.77
N LYS A 197 -1.56 21.61 -3.04
CA LYS A 197 -2.37 22.17 -4.12
C LYS A 197 -1.61 22.01 -5.44
N GLY A 198 -2.13 21.24 -6.36
CA GLY A 198 -1.67 21.19 -7.75
C GLY A 198 -2.25 22.35 -8.58
N LYS A 199 -1.99 22.34 -9.88
CA LYS A 199 -2.48 23.38 -10.80
C LYS A 199 -3.99 23.31 -10.97
N ASN A 200 -4.54 22.11 -11.17
CA ASN A 200 -5.97 21.90 -11.48
C ASN A 200 -6.71 21.13 -10.38
N ARG A 201 -5.98 20.39 -9.53
CA ARG A 201 -6.56 19.56 -8.47
C ARG A 201 -5.64 19.48 -7.25
N ASN A 202 -6.14 18.98 -6.14
CA ASN A 202 -5.29 18.59 -5.04
C ASN A 202 -4.49 17.33 -5.39
N GLU A 203 -3.29 17.27 -4.89
CA GLU A 203 -2.39 16.12 -4.95
C GLU A 203 -2.22 15.53 -3.57
N TYR A 204 -2.10 14.22 -3.49
CA TYR A 204 -2.07 13.51 -2.22
C TYR A 204 -0.87 12.58 -2.13
N VAL A 205 -0.34 12.46 -0.93
CA VAL A 205 0.64 11.46 -0.55
C VAL A 205 0.14 10.68 0.65
N VAL A 206 0.40 9.37 0.68
CA VAL A 206 0.17 8.51 1.84
C VAL A 206 1.49 7.82 2.15
N SER A 207 1.99 7.91 3.38
CA SER A 207 3.30 7.36 3.73
C SER A 207 3.40 6.90 5.18
N SER A 208 4.38 6.02 5.43
CA SER A 208 4.75 5.56 6.77
C SER A 208 5.30 6.67 7.66
N GLU A 209 5.82 7.76 7.09
CA GLU A 209 6.43 8.89 7.83
C GLU A 209 6.13 10.22 7.15
N THR A 210 6.09 11.27 7.96
CA THR A 210 5.80 12.65 7.52
C THR A 210 7.04 13.45 7.14
N ALA A 211 8.23 12.97 7.50
CA ALA A 211 9.49 13.69 7.25
C ALA A 211 9.71 14.04 5.76
N LEU A 212 9.27 13.17 4.85
CA LEU A 212 9.35 13.38 3.41
C LEU A 212 8.37 14.44 2.88
N PHE A 213 7.29 14.78 3.60
CA PHE A 213 6.24 15.67 3.09
C PHE A 213 6.76 17.09 2.84
N SER A 214 7.57 17.60 3.78
CA SER A 214 8.15 18.95 3.61
C SER A 214 9.10 19.02 2.42
N ALA A 215 9.91 17.97 2.19
CA ALA A 215 10.85 17.91 1.07
C ALA A 215 10.15 17.84 -0.29
N THR A 216 8.99 17.18 -0.36
CA THR A 216 8.19 17.03 -1.57
C THR A 216 7.05 18.06 -1.70
N GLY A 217 7.02 19.06 -0.81
CA GLY A 217 6.05 20.15 -0.84
C GLY A 217 4.64 19.80 -0.35
N PHE A 218 4.45 18.61 0.23
CA PHE A 218 3.19 18.23 0.85
C PHE A 218 3.10 18.78 2.29
N LYS A 219 1.89 19.07 2.72
CA LYS A 219 1.56 19.37 4.12
C LYS A 219 0.86 18.18 4.73
N VAL A 220 1.16 17.88 6.00
CA VAL A 220 0.42 16.86 6.75
C VAL A 220 -1.05 17.26 6.79
N LEU A 221 -1.91 16.35 6.33
CA LEU A 221 -3.35 16.50 6.44
C LEU A 221 -3.85 15.87 7.76
N ARG A 222 -3.58 14.59 7.95
CA ARG A 222 -3.86 13.81 9.16
C ARG A 222 -3.28 12.40 9.07
N ASP A 223 -3.28 11.70 10.17
CA ASP A 223 -3.05 10.25 10.16
C ASP A 223 -4.26 9.49 9.59
N VAL A 224 -4.01 8.31 9.05
CA VAL A 224 -5.04 7.32 8.78
C VAL A 224 -5.42 6.68 10.11
N GLU A 225 -6.70 6.69 10.47
CA GLU A 225 -7.17 6.15 11.74
C GLU A 225 -7.03 4.62 11.81
N PRO A 226 -6.96 4.03 13.01
CA PRO A 226 -6.99 2.58 13.16
C PRO A 226 -8.21 1.97 12.47
N GLY A 227 -8.00 1.00 11.58
CA GLY A 227 -9.07 0.34 10.83
C GLY A 227 -9.73 1.18 9.74
N GLU A 228 -9.17 2.33 9.42
CA GLU A 228 -9.65 3.18 8.32
C GLU A 228 -9.08 2.75 6.97
N ALA A 229 -9.87 2.94 5.93
CA ALA A 229 -9.45 2.89 4.54
C ALA A 229 -9.62 4.25 3.85
N VAL A 230 -8.68 4.54 2.97
CA VAL A 230 -8.59 5.76 2.15
C VAL A 230 -8.53 5.33 0.69
N PHE A 231 -9.30 6.01 -0.17
CA PHE A 231 -9.21 5.84 -1.61
C PHE A 231 -8.99 7.20 -2.27
N ILE A 232 -7.98 7.30 -3.11
CA ILE A 232 -7.66 8.49 -3.91
C ILE A 232 -7.86 8.08 -5.37
N ASP A 233 -8.88 8.63 -6.01
CA ASP A 233 -9.25 8.30 -7.38
C ASP A 233 -8.38 9.03 -8.43
N ASN A 234 -8.52 8.64 -9.68
CA ASN A 234 -7.79 9.22 -10.82
C ASN A 234 -8.06 10.72 -11.02
N SER A 235 -9.17 11.25 -10.51
CA SER A 235 -9.47 12.69 -10.56
C SER A 235 -8.79 13.48 -9.44
N GLY A 236 -8.10 12.78 -8.49
CA GLY A 236 -7.52 13.39 -7.31
C GLY A 236 -8.54 13.72 -6.24
N LYS A 237 -9.68 13.02 -6.22
CA LYS A 237 -10.64 13.11 -5.13
C LYS A 237 -10.32 12.04 -4.09
N ILE A 238 -10.31 12.44 -2.82
CA ILE A 238 -10.09 11.54 -1.70
C ILE A 238 -11.41 11.13 -1.06
N PHE A 239 -11.53 9.85 -0.75
CA PHE A 239 -12.65 9.24 -0.02
C PHE A 239 -12.08 8.47 1.16
N THR A 240 -12.79 8.45 2.27
CA THR A 240 -12.37 7.74 3.47
C THR A 240 -13.54 7.02 4.12
N GLN A 241 -13.26 5.88 4.75
CA GLN A 241 -14.26 5.12 5.48
C GLN A 241 -13.65 4.41 6.68
N GLN A 242 -14.25 4.59 7.84
CA GLN A 242 -13.96 3.79 9.03
C GLN A 242 -14.61 2.42 8.87
N LEU A 243 -13.79 1.35 8.81
CA LEU A 243 -14.25 -0.02 8.50
C LEU A 243 -14.32 -0.92 9.72
N SER A 244 -13.50 -0.67 10.72
CA SER A 244 -13.43 -1.48 11.93
C SER A 244 -13.79 -0.65 13.13
N LEU A 245 -14.90 -1.00 13.77
CA LEU A 245 -15.20 -0.62 15.13
C LEU A 245 -14.63 -1.73 16.01
N ILE A 246 -13.36 -1.63 16.38
CA ILE A 246 -12.94 -2.33 17.57
C ILE A 246 -13.65 -1.60 18.72
N HIS A 247 -14.65 -2.23 19.29
CA HIS A 247 -15.04 -1.91 20.64
C HIS A 247 -13.80 -2.23 21.51
N ILE A 248 -12.95 -1.23 21.72
CA ILE A 248 -12.05 -1.22 22.84
C ILE A 248 -12.99 -1.15 24.04
N SER A 249 -13.41 -2.32 24.54
CA SER A 249 -13.91 -2.42 25.89
C SER A 249 -12.73 -1.96 26.75
N GLU A 250 -12.82 -0.73 27.29
CA GLU A 250 -11.89 -0.30 28.31
C GLU A 250 -11.80 -1.43 29.35
N PRO A 251 -10.57 -1.85 29.71
CA PRO A 251 -10.45 -2.80 30.80
C PRO A 251 -11.14 -2.14 32.00
N THR A 252 -12.27 -2.71 32.40
CA THR A 252 -12.98 -2.31 33.61
C THR A 252 -11.95 -2.27 34.73
N ARG A 253 -11.56 -1.06 35.13
CA ARG A 253 -10.81 -0.87 36.39
C ARG A 253 -11.64 -1.56 37.47
N ARG A 254 -11.19 -2.74 37.91
CA ARG A 254 -11.67 -3.30 39.15
C ARG A 254 -11.34 -2.25 40.21
N SER A 255 -12.33 -1.53 40.66
CA SER A 255 -12.28 -0.80 41.91
C SER A 255 -12.11 -1.85 43.00
N SER A 256 -10.88 -2.05 43.44
CA SER A 256 -10.60 -2.74 44.72
C SER A 256 -11.04 -1.78 45.82
N ILE A 257 -12.09 -2.19 46.51
CA ILE A 257 -12.47 -1.72 47.85
C ILE A 257 -11.45 -2.27 48.84
#